data_921f9c7d589b4b7abb903154f873b78c
#
_entry.id   921f9c7d589b4b7abb903154f873b78c
#
_cell.length_a   1.000
_cell.length_b   1.000
_cell.length_c   1.000
_cell.angle_alpha   90.00
_cell.angle_beta   90.00
_cell.angle_gamma   90.00
#
_symmetry.space_group_name_H-M   'P 1'
#
loop_
_entity.id
_entity.type
_entity.pdbx_description
1 polymer ?
#
loop_
_entity_poly.entity_id
_entity_poly.type
_entity_poly.pdbx_seq_one_letter_code
_entity_poly.pdbx_strand_id
1 'polypeptide(L)'
;LTLLLEKEQEDLTNWDVCVDRKEIRVAKVQTGTGCITLRAWATVPGINVYVAFYLFYNLDERVKWDKVLENGKLVEANMQGSEVIYCLMKIPGVTNREFLQYRRAFLRED
;
A
#
# COMPACT_ATOMS: atom_id res chain seq x y z
N LEU A 1 2.44 -11.38 -7.90
CA LEU A 1 3.21 -10.15 -8.12
C LEU A 1 3.15 -9.68 -9.57
N THR A 2 3.32 -10.58 -10.54
CA THR A 2 3.23 -10.25 -11.96
C THR A 2 1.90 -9.59 -12.30
N LEU A 3 0.79 -10.10 -11.76
CA LEU A 3 -0.53 -9.50 -11.97
C LEU A 3 -0.60 -8.05 -11.51
N LEU A 4 -0.04 -7.73 -10.34
CA LEU A 4 -0.03 -6.36 -9.83
C LEU A 4 0.83 -5.43 -10.67
N LEU A 5 1.96 -5.90 -11.18
CA LEU A 5 2.81 -5.13 -12.08
C LEU A 5 2.13 -4.85 -13.41
N GLU A 6 1.38 -5.81 -13.94
CA GLU A 6 0.57 -5.63 -15.14
C GLU A 6 -0.54 -4.60 -14.89
N LYS A 7 -1.24 -4.71 -13.76
CA LYS A 7 -2.30 -3.77 -13.38
C LYS A 7 -1.76 -2.34 -13.20
N GLU A 8 -0.54 -2.19 -12.74
CA GLU A 8 0.08 -0.87 -12.59
C GLU A 8 0.33 -0.20 -13.93
N GLN A 9 0.54 -0.97 -15.00
CA GLN A 9 0.80 -0.45 -16.34
C GLN A 9 -0.47 -0.15 -17.15
N GLU A 10 -1.64 -0.62 -16.71
CA GLU A 10 -2.89 -0.37 -17.42
C GLU A 10 -3.23 1.12 -17.45
N ASP A 11 -3.88 1.58 -18.52
CA ASP A 11 -4.52 2.89 -18.49
C ASP A 11 -5.74 2.87 -17.54
N LEU A 12 -6.28 4.04 -17.23
CA LEU A 12 -7.35 4.15 -16.25
C LEU A 12 -8.76 4.10 -16.84
N THR A 13 -8.90 3.70 -18.11
CA THR A 13 -10.20 3.72 -18.80
C THR A 13 -11.26 2.90 -18.07
N ASN A 14 -10.87 1.73 -17.55
CA ASN A 14 -11.79 0.82 -16.86
C ASN A 14 -11.68 0.91 -15.33
N TRP A 15 -10.95 1.88 -14.83
CA TRP A 15 -10.75 2.07 -13.39
C TRP A 15 -11.68 3.16 -12.87
N ASP A 16 -12.16 2.98 -11.65
CA ASP A 16 -12.94 3.99 -10.93
C ASP A 16 -11.98 4.83 -10.07
N VAL A 17 -11.82 6.09 -10.42
CA VAL A 17 -11.00 7.03 -9.64
C VAL A 17 -11.84 7.53 -8.47
N CYS A 18 -11.52 7.06 -7.25
CA CYS A 18 -12.28 7.38 -6.04
C CYS A 18 -11.68 8.53 -5.22
N VAL A 19 -10.40 8.84 -5.40
CA VAL A 19 -9.75 10.03 -4.82
C VAL A 19 -8.90 10.67 -5.91
N ASP A 20 -9.07 11.95 -6.11
CA ASP A 20 -8.30 12.73 -7.09
C ASP A 20 -7.97 14.08 -6.51
N ARG A 21 -6.84 14.17 -5.81
CA ARG A 21 -6.33 15.38 -5.19
C ARG A 21 -4.92 15.65 -5.69
N LYS A 22 -4.41 16.85 -5.46
CA LYS A 22 -3.10 17.28 -5.92
C LYS A 22 -1.96 16.32 -5.51
N GLU A 23 -2.00 15.82 -4.30
CA GLU A 23 -0.91 15.04 -3.71
C GLU A 23 -1.23 13.55 -3.56
N ILE A 24 -2.48 13.16 -3.81
CA ILE A 24 -2.90 11.76 -3.73
C ILE A 24 -4.00 11.45 -4.73
N ARG A 25 -3.84 10.34 -5.41
CA ARG A 25 -4.82 9.81 -6.35
C ARG A 25 -5.00 8.33 -6.07
N VAL A 26 -6.25 7.88 -5.99
CA VAL A 26 -6.57 6.48 -5.76
C VAL A 26 -7.59 6.03 -6.79
N ALA A 27 -7.32 4.92 -7.42
CA ALA A 27 -8.24 4.27 -8.35
C ALA A 27 -8.45 2.82 -7.94
N LYS A 28 -9.60 2.28 -8.27
CA LYS A 28 -9.95 0.89 -7.98
C LYS A 28 -10.54 0.22 -9.20
N VAL A 29 -10.35 -1.09 -9.29
CA VAL A 29 -10.97 -1.93 -10.29
C VAL A 29 -11.32 -3.27 -9.65
N GLN A 30 -12.44 -3.84 -10.04
CA GLN A 30 -12.81 -5.17 -9.59
C GLN A 30 -12.03 -6.21 -10.39
N THR A 31 -11.34 -7.10 -9.68
CA THR A 31 -10.56 -8.19 -10.25
C THR A 31 -11.10 -9.50 -9.71
N GLY A 32 -11.69 -10.31 -10.58
CA GLY A 32 -12.31 -11.56 -10.15
C GLY A 32 -13.59 -11.34 -9.33
N THR A 33 -14.09 -12.39 -8.72
CA THR A 33 -15.33 -12.36 -7.95
C THR A 33 -15.06 -11.89 -6.53
N GLY A 34 -15.58 -10.71 -6.17
CA GLY A 34 -15.45 -10.18 -4.82
C GLY A 34 -14.08 -9.60 -4.48
N CYS A 35 -13.17 -9.50 -5.44
CA CYS A 35 -11.85 -8.92 -5.24
C CYS A 35 -11.78 -7.51 -5.83
N ILE A 36 -11.09 -6.62 -5.12
CA ILE A 36 -10.85 -5.25 -5.58
C ILE A 36 -9.35 -5.00 -5.59
N THR A 37 -8.85 -4.48 -6.70
CA THR A 37 -7.48 -4.01 -6.80
C THR A 37 -7.45 -2.49 -6.67
N LEU A 38 -6.61 -1.99 -5.80
CA LEU A 38 -6.39 -0.56 -5.60
C LEU A 38 -5.06 -0.15 -6.22
N ARG A 39 -5.05 1.05 -6.76
CA ARG A 39 -3.85 1.68 -7.27
C ARG A 39 -3.81 3.11 -6.77
N ALA A 40 -2.71 3.48 -6.14
CA ALA A 40 -2.58 4.80 -5.54
C ALA A 40 -1.29 5.48 -5.97
N TRP A 41 -1.37 6.77 -6.15
CA TRP A 41 -0.23 7.65 -6.38
C TRP A 41 -0.23 8.69 -5.28
N ALA A 42 0.92 8.89 -4.67
CA ALA A 42 1.06 9.92 -3.67
C ALA A 42 2.38 10.65 -3.84
N THR A 43 2.35 11.94 -3.63
CA THR A 43 3.55 12.78 -3.58
C THR A 43 3.64 13.37 -2.20
N VAL A 44 4.79 13.23 -1.58
CA VAL A 44 5.03 13.79 -0.23
C VAL A 44 6.03 14.93 -0.41
N PRO A 45 5.55 16.19 -0.46
CA PRO A 45 6.43 17.33 -0.67
C PRO A 45 7.34 17.56 0.54
N GLY A 46 8.54 18.04 0.28
CA GLY A 46 9.47 18.46 1.32
C GLY A 46 10.30 17.36 1.94
N ILE A 47 10.13 16.10 1.53
CA ILE A 47 10.99 15.02 2.03
C ILE A 47 11.56 14.17 0.88
N ASN A 48 12.70 13.58 1.17
CA ASN A 48 13.37 12.67 0.24
C ASN A 48 12.57 11.39 0.07
N VAL A 49 12.60 10.82 -1.13
CA VAL A 49 11.86 9.58 -1.43
C VAL A 49 12.28 8.39 -0.55
N TYR A 50 13.55 8.32 -0.19
CA TYR A 50 14.03 7.24 0.68
C TYR A 50 13.51 7.39 2.10
N VAL A 51 13.42 8.62 2.61
CA VAL A 51 12.83 8.90 3.92
C VAL A 51 11.33 8.59 3.91
N ALA A 52 10.62 9.03 2.86
CA ALA A 52 9.20 8.73 2.71
C ALA A 52 8.96 7.22 2.67
N PHE A 53 9.75 6.50 1.87
CA PHE A 53 9.67 5.05 1.80
C PHE A 53 9.90 4.40 3.17
N TYR A 54 10.92 4.81 3.89
CA TYR A 54 11.24 4.28 5.21
C TYR A 54 10.07 4.46 6.19
N LEU A 55 9.48 5.65 6.23
CA LEU A 55 8.37 5.94 7.13
C LEU A 55 7.12 5.11 6.82
N PHE A 56 6.86 4.81 5.57
CA PHE A 56 5.72 3.99 5.17
C PHE A 56 5.98 2.48 5.29
N TYR A 57 7.16 2.05 4.92
CA TYR A 57 7.46 0.62 4.78
C TYR A 57 7.90 -0.03 6.09
N ASN A 58 8.64 0.70 6.92
CA ASN A 58 9.06 0.20 8.22
C ASN A 58 7.86 0.24 9.18
N LEU A 59 7.43 -0.94 9.65
CA LEU A 59 6.21 -1.05 10.46
C LEU A 59 6.36 -0.38 11.83
N ASP A 60 7.54 -0.43 12.44
CA ASP A 60 7.79 0.24 13.71
C ASP A 60 7.69 1.76 13.58
N GLU A 61 8.08 2.31 12.45
CA GLU A 61 7.91 3.73 12.17
C GLU A 61 6.47 4.06 11.80
N ARG A 62 5.83 3.23 10.98
CA ARG A 62 4.47 3.47 10.52
C ARG A 62 3.46 3.49 11.66
N VAL A 63 3.59 2.62 12.64
CA VAL A 63 2.73 2.59 13.83
C VAL A 63 2.72 3.92 14.57
N LYS A 64 3.82 4.67 14.54
CA LYS A 64 3.95 5.94 15.25
C LYS A 64 3.06 7.06 14.70
N TRP A 65 2.76 7.04 13.41
CA TRP A 65 1.99 8.12 12.78
C TRP A 65 0.69 7.66 12.11
N ASP A 66 0.57 6.40 11.73
CA ASP A 66 -0.63 5.88 11.08
C ASP A 66 -1.65 5.49 12.15
N LYS A 67 -2.69 6.32 12.29
CA LYS A 67 -3.71 6.15 13.33
C LYS A 67 -4.60 4.92 13.11
N VAL A 68 -4.59 4.34 11.93
CA VAL A 68 -5.37 3.14 11.60
C VAL A 68 -4.58 1.88 11.94
N LEU A 69 -3.27 1.92 11.78
CA LEU A 69 -2.41 0.78 12.08
C LEU A 69 -2.12 0.71 13.59
N GLU A 70 -2.78 -0.21 14.28
CA GLU A 70 -2.58 -0.42 15.71
C GLU A 70 -1.33 -1.26 16.01
N ASN A 71 -1.10 -2.29 15.21
CA ASN A 71 0.06 -3.15 15.35
C ASN A 71 0.47 -3.68 13.97
N GLY A 72 1.76 -3.79 13.77
CA GLY A 72 2.31 -4.36 12.55
C GLY A 72 3.64 -5.03 12.84
N LYS A 73 3.88 -6.17 12.21
CA LYS A 73 5.15 -6.89 12.36
C LYS A 73 5.52 -7.64 11.10
N LEU A 74 6.82 -7.79 10.91
CA LEU A 74 7.38 -8.64 9.88
C LEU A 74 7.24 -10.10 10.30
N VAL A 75 6.58 -10.91 9.48
CA VAL A 75 6.41 -12.33 9.73
C VAL A 75 7.49 -13.13 9.03
N GLU A 76 7.77 -12.81 7.78
CA GLU A 76 8.75 -13.52 6.96
C GLU A 76 9.32 -12.58 5.90
N ALA A 77 10.61 -12.75 5.60
CA ALA A 77 11.26 -12.03 4.51
C ALA A 77 12.14 -13.02 3.73
N ASN A 78 12.22 -12.81 2.41
CA ASN A 78 13.12 -13.60 1.58
C ASN A 78 14.29 -12.76 1.05
N MET A 79 15.26 -13.43 0.46
CA MET A 79 16.48 -12.79 -0.06
C MET A 79 16.22 -11.91 -1.30
N GLN A 80 15.05 -12.03 -1.91
CA GLN A 80 14.67 -11.28 -3.10
C GLN A 80 13.92 -9.97 -2.77
N GLY A 81 13.78 -9.65 -1.48
CA GLY A 81 13.12 -8.43 -1.04
C GLY A 81 11.62 -8.53 -0.86
N SER A 82 11.03 -9.71 -0.99
CA SER A 82 9.62 -9.92 -0.68
C SER A 82 9.43 -10.19 0.80
N GLU A 83 8.35 -9.68 1.35
CA GLU A 83 8.02 -9.82 2.77
C GLU A 83 6.58 -10.25 2.96
N VAL A 84 6.34 -11.00 4.04
CA VAL A 84 5.00 -11.21 4.59
C VAL A 84 4.89 -10.45 5.88
N ILE A 85 3.88 -9.60 5.98
CA ILE A 85 3.65 -8.78 7.17
C ILE A 85 2.27 -9.05 7.75
N TYR A 86 2.18 -8.88 9.06
CA TYR A 86 0.93 -8.90 9.81
C TYR A 86 0.57 -7.46 10.17
N CYS A 87 -0.70 -7.08 9.96
CA CYS A 87 -1.21 -5.77 10.33
C CYS A 87 -2.52 -5.92 11.08
N LEU A 88 -2.63 -5.26 12.22
CA LEU A 88 -3.88 -5.07 12.94
C LEU A 88 -4.36 -3.65 12.68
N MET A 89 -5.50 -3.54 12.01
CA MET A 89 -6.09 -2.25 11.65
C MET A 89 -7.28 -1.93 12.55
N LYS A 90 -7.28 -0.72 13.10
CA LYS A 90 -8.34 -0.19 13.93
C LYS A 90 -9.03 0.95 13.19
N ILE A 91 -10.17 0.65 12.59
CA ILE A 91 -10.94 1.61 11.81
C ILE A 91 -12.12 2.09 12.64
N PRO A 92 -12.31 3.42 12.84
CA PRO A 92 -13.43 3.94 13.62
C PRO A 92 -14.77 3.43 13.09
N GLY A 93 -15.63 2.96 14.02
CA GLY A 93 -16.98 2.46 13.68
C GLY A 93 -17.03 1.06 13.08
N VAL A 94 -15.88 0.39 12.98
CA VAL A 94 -15.78 -0.97 12.42
C VAL A 94 -15.00 -1.84 13.40
N THR A 95 -15.30 -3.14 13.41
CA THR A 95 -14.52 -4.12 14.18
C THR A 95 -13.06 -4.11 13.69
N ASN A 96 -12.11 -4.21 14.62
CA ASN A 96 -10.70 -4.34 14.28
C ASN A 96 -10.49 -5.50 13.28
N ARG A 97 -9.60 -5.28 12.32
CA ARG A 97 -9.31 -6.26 11.28
C ARG A 97 -7.85 -6.61 11.25
N GLU A 98 -7.60 -7.90 11.07
CA GLU A 98 -6.25 -8.42 10.90
C GLU A 98 -6.01 -8.72 9.42
N PHE A 99 -4.81 -8.38 8.95
CA PHE A 99 -4.38 -8.65 7.58
C PHE A 99 -3.04 -9.35 7.60
N LEU A 100 -2.92 -10.38 6.80
CA LEU A 100 -1.65 -10.97 6.43
C LEU A 100 -1.39 -10.58 4.99
N GLN A 101 -0.33 -9.79 4.77
CA GLN A 101 -0.05 -9.20 3.47
C GLN A 101 1.30 -9.66 2.94
N TYR A 102 1.32 -9.96 1.66
CA TYR A 102 2.56 -10.15 0.91
C TYR A 102 2.91 -8.84 0.22
N ARG A 103 4.13 -8.35 0.40
CA ARG A 103 4.55 -7.08 -0.18
C ARG A 103 5.95 -7.13 -0.75
N ARG A 104 6.18 -6.28 -1.73
CA ARG A 104 7.49 -6.05 -2.33
C ARG A 104 7.59 -4.60 -2.79
N ALA A 105 8.76 -4.01 -2.61
CA ALA A 105 9.02 -2.63 -3.02
C ALA A 105 10.01 -2.61 -4.19
N PHE A 106 9.80 -1.64 -5.07
CA PHE A 106 10.68 -1.38 -6.21
C PHE A 106 11.04 0.09 -6.24
N LEU A 107 12.30 0.38 -6.49
CA LEU A 107 12.77 1.73 -6.79
C LEU A 107 12.87 1.90 -8.30
N ARG A 108 12.27 2.97 -8.80
CA ARG A 108 12.34 3.33 -10.21
C ARG A 108 12.98 4.72 -10.36
N GLU A 109 13.68 4.91 -11.44
CA GLU A 109 14.38 6.17 -11.73
C GLU A 109 13.60 7.14 -12.59
N ASP A 110 12.41 6.79 -13.00
CA ASP A 110 11.54 7.63 -13.85
C ASP A 110 10.76 8.72 -13.13
#